data_db80c96d413d91b81000cc5d3c306caa
#
_entry.id   db80c96d413d91b81000cc5d3c306caa
#
_cell.length_a   1.000
_cell.length_b   1.000
_cell.length_c   1.000
_cell.angle_alpha   90.00
_cell.angle_beta   90.00
_cell.angle_gamma   90.00
#
_symmetry.space_group_name_H-M   'P 1'
#
loop_
_entity.id
_entity.type
_entity.pdbx_description
1 polymer ?
#
loop_
_entity_poly.entity_id
_entity_poly.type
_entity_poly.pdbx_seq_one_letter_code
_entity_poly.pdbx_strand_id
1 'polypeptide(L)'
;MMTTTLTPPPLCEPPRPALAGSHGQGRPCVITRRATFSSSHLYRLPELSDAENEARFGRCSLAPGHGHNYELIVSMAGGLDQDGMVLNLSDVKHAIRREVTEPLDFRFLNDCWPEFDLSRPEGRLPTSEALLQAIWQRLAPHLPLIGLRLYEQPTLWADLLDNTMEAFLTIRTHFAAAHRLARPELSQAENEQIYGKCARPHGHGHNYLLDVTVRGTIDPRTGMVCDLAVLQQLVNDLVVEPFDHTFLNKDVAHFAACVPTAENIALHIADLLTAPIAAAGASLHKVRLQESPNNAAEVFAEVPLLEMRPASLEALATV
;
A
#
# COMPACT_ATOMS: atom_id res chain seq x y z
N MET A 1 24.44 11.26 10.65
CA MET A 1 23.07 11.06 10.12
C MET A 1 22.92 9.58 9.85
N MET A 2 22.21 8.85 10.71
CA MET A 2 21.94 7.43 10.47
C MET A 2 20.70 7.36 9.56
N THR A 3 20.90 6.94 8.33
CA THR A 3 19.80 6.58 7.42
C THR A 3 19.17 5.29 7.93
N THR A 4 18.05 5.42 8.62
CA THR A 4 17.22 4.27 8.97
C THR A 4 16.60 3.76 7.67
N THR A 5 17.16 2.69 7.10
CA THR A 5 16.53 1.97 6.00
C THR A 5 15.25 1.32 6.56
N LEU A 6 14.11 1.96 6.32
CA LEU A 6 12.80 1.37 6.61
C LEU A 6 12.64 0.14 5.71
N THR A 7 12.61 -1.04 6.31
CA THR A 7 12.25 -2.27 5.59
C THR A 7 10.81 -2.09 5.07
N PRO A 8 10.55 -2.22 3.76
CA PRO A 8 9.21 -2.10 3.22
C PRO A 8 8.30 -3.16 3.85
N PRO A 9 7.02 -2.83 4.12
CA PRO A 9 6.07 -3.82 4.60
C PRO A 9 5.94 -4.95 3.56
N PRO A 10 5.62 -6.19 3.99
CA PRO A 10 5.35 -7.27 3.07
C PRO A 10 4.22 -6.88 2.11
N LEU A 11 4.24 -7.42 0.90
CA LEU A 11 3.12 -7.31 -0.05
C LEU A 11 1.83 -7.69 0.67
N CYS A 12 0.70 -7.04 0.33
CA CYS A 12 -0.62 -7.58 0.69
C CYS A 12 -0.57 -9.07 0.42
N GLU A 13 -0.93 -9.91 1.40
CA GLU A 13 -0.83 -11.37 1.19
C GLU A 13 -1.54 -11.73 -0.11
N PRO A 14 -0.83 -12.33 -1.08
CA PRO A 14 -1.46 -12.70 -2.33
C PRO A 14 -2.56 -13.74 -2.03
N PRO A 15 -3.70 -13.69 -2.73
CA PRO A 15 -4.64 -14.81 -2.71
C PRO A 15 -3.83 -16.07 -3.04
N ARG A 16 -4.01 -17.16 -2.29
CA ARG A 16 -3.31 -18.42 -2.55
C ARG A 16 -3.52 -18.79 -4.00
N PRO A 17 -2.46 -18.90 -4.82
CA PRO A 17 -2.62 -19.28 -6.22
C PRO A 17 -3.33 -20.63 -6.27
N ALA A 18 -4.38 -20.73 -7.07
CA ALA A 18 -4.97 -22.00 -7.47
C ALA A 18 -3.91 -22.74 -8.30
N LEU A 19 -3.16 -23.64 -7.65
CA LEU A 19 -2.09 -24.38 -8.29
C LEU A 19 -2.70 -25.37 -9.28
N ALA A 20 -2.62 -25.05 -10.57
CA ALA A 20 -2.83 -26.02 -11.63
C ALA A 20 -1.77 -27.14 -11.47
N GLY A 21 -2.25 -28.39 -11.37
CA GLY A 21 -1.44 -29.54 -11.02
C GLY A 21 -0.23 -29.73 -11.93
N SER A 22 0.94 -29.81 -11.33
CA SER A 22 2.13 -30.40 -11.94
C SER A 22 2.70 -31.45 -11.00
N HIS A 23 3.07 -32.57 -11.58
CA HIS A 23 3.66 -33.72 -10.90
C HIS A 23 5.00 -33.35 -10.25
N GLY A 24 4.99 -33.19 -8.93
CA GLY A 24 6.19 -32.99 -8.15
C GLY A 24 5.80 -32.71 -6.70
N GLN A 25 6.23 -33.56 -5.76
CA GLN A 25 6.01 -33.39 -4.32
C GLN A 25 6.80 -32.19 -3.78
N GLY A 26 6.37 -30.96 -4.07
CA GLY A 26 7.03 -29.75 -3.56
C GLY A 26 6.01 -28.70 -3.16
N ARG A 27 6.20 -28.10 -1.97
CA ARG A 27 5.44 -26.89 -1.59
C ARG A 27 5.81 -25.76 -2.57
N PRO A 28 4.84 -24.93 -3.03
CA PRO A 28 5.16 -23.80 -3.89
C PRO A 28 6.07 -22.83 -3.15
N CYS A 29 7.07 -22.31 -3.86
CA CYS A 29 7.99 -21.32 -3.34
C CYS A 29 7.70 -19.97 -4.05
N VAL A 30 7.71 -18.90 -3.28
CA VAL A 30 7.61 -17.52 -3.81
C VAL A 30 9.01 -16.91 -3.80
N ILE A 31 9.40 -16.35 -4.93
CA ILE A 31 10.62 -15.57 -5.07
C ILE A 31 10.27 -14.14 -5.46
N THR A 32 11.08 -13.18 -5.03
CA THR A 32 10.90 -11.77 -5.35
C THR A 32 12.17 -11.18 -5.94
N ARG A 33 11.99 -10.26 -6.90
CA ARG A 33 13.08 -9.48 -7.47
C ARG A 33 12.75 -8.01 -7.43
N ARG A 34 13.70 -7.22 -6.91
CA ARG A 34 13.64 -5.76 -6.92
C ARG A 34 14.36 -5.19 -8.15
N ALA A 35 13.79 -4.17 -8.76
CA ALA A 35 14.38 -3.35 -9.81
C ALA A 35 14.06 -1.87 -9.56
N THR A 36 14.90 -0.98 -10.08
CA THR A 36 14.70 0.47 -9.96
C THR A 36 14.89 1.13 -11.31
N PHE A 37 14.18 2.24 -11.54
CA PHE A 37 14.33 3.12 -12.69
C PHE A 37 13.94 4.54 -12.30
N SER A 38 14.47 5.54 -13.01
CA SER A 38 14.17 6.95 -12.77
C SER A 38 13.46 7.53 -13.99
N SER A 39 12.26 8.07 -13.79
CA SER A 39 11.43 8.56 -14.90
C SER A 39 10.66 9.80 -14.50
N SER A 40 10.30 10.61 -15.49
CA SER A 40 9.39 11.73 -15.33
C SER A 40 8.01 11.41 -15.91
N HIS A 41 7.00 12.13 -15.45
CA HIS A 41 5.63 12.03 -15.94
C HIS A 41 4.86 13.35 -15.81
N LEU A 42 3.70 13.38 -16.46
CA LEU A 42 2.76 14.50 -16.41
C LEU A 42 1.34 13.95 -16.38
N TYR A 43 0.53 14.39 -15.42
CA TYR A 43 -0.89 14.03 -15.36
C TYR A 43 -1.73 15.16 -15.92
N ARG A 44 -2.01 15.08 -17.22
CA ARG A 44 -2.76 16.09 -17.93
C ARG A 44 -3.62 15.46 -19.02
N LEU A 45 -4.92 15.65 -18.92
CA LEU A 45 -5.87 15.16 -19.92
C LEU A 45 -6.08 16.24 -20.98
N PRO A 46 -5.92 15.94 -22.27
CA PRO A 46 -6.06 16.92 -23.34
C PRO A 46 -7.48 17.46 -23.52
N GLU A 47 -8.49 16.73 -23.04
CA GLU A 47 -9.89 17.13 -23.04
C GLU A 47 -10.27 18.15 -21.96
N LEU A 48 -9.38 18.40 -21.00
CA LEU A 48 -9.56 19.37 -19.92
C LEU A 48 -8.75 20.64 -20.18
N SER A 49 -9.27 21.79 -19.78
CA SER A 49 -8.55 23.06 -19.74
C SER A 49 -7.39 23.01 -18.73
N ASP A 50 -6.48 23.98 -18.78
CA ASP A 50 -5.37 24.11 -17.83
C ASP A 50 -5.87 24.19 -16.39
N ALA A 51 -6.88 25.01 -16.14
CA ALA A 51 -7.46 25.18 -14.81
C ALA A 51 -8.15 23.90 -14.28
N GLU A 52 -8.83 23.14 -15.15
CA GLU A 52 -9.45 21.86 -14.78
C GLU A 52 -8.38 20.78 -14.49
N ASN A 53 -7.33 20.71 -15.30
CA ASN A 53 -6.19 19.82 -15.04
C ASN A 53 -5.52 20.16 -13.71
N GLU A 54 -5.27 21.44 -13.43
CA GLU A 54 -4.67 21.87 -12.17
C GLU A 54 -5.59 21.60 -10.97
N ALA A 55 -6.88 21.85 -11.11
CA ALA A 55 -7.86 21.54 -10.06
C ALA A 55 -7.93 20.05 -9.74
N ARG A 56 -7.79 19.17 -10.76
CA ARG A 56 -7.91 17.73 -10.62
C ARG A 56 -6.62 17.05 -10.20
N PHE A 57 -5.49 17.40 -10.80
CA PHE A 57 -4.21 16.72 -10.61
C PHE A 57 -3.18 17.55 -9.84
N GLY A 58 -3.53 18.77 -9.46
CA GLY A 58 -2.67 19.68 -8.72
C GLY A 58 -1.31 19.88 -9.42
N ARG A 59 -0.23 19.78 -8.65
CA ARG A 59 1.13 19.98 -9.14
C ARG A 59 1.58 18.91 -10.17
N CYS A 60 0.93 17.76 -10.20
CA CYS A 60 1.23 16.71 -11.17
C CYS A 60 0.81 17.10 -12.60
N SER A 61 -0.02 18.14 -12.78
CA SER A 61 -0.43 18.67 -14.08
C SER A 61 0.48 19.78 -14.63
N LEU A 62 1.46 20.24 -13.86
CA LEU A 62 2.35 21.36 -14.25
C LEU A 62 3.41 20.90 -15.24
N ALA A 63 3.42 21.50 -16.43
CA ALA A 63 4.44 21.25 -17.45
C ALA A 63 5.82 21.79 -17.00
N PRO A 64 6.91 21.13 -17.36
CA PRO A 64 7.02 19.97 -18.26
C PRO A 64 6.78 18.60 -17.58
N GLY A 65 6.29 18.56 -16.36
CA GLY A 65 6.15 17.39 -15.54
C GLY A 65 7.21 17.31 -14.43
N HIS A 66 7.19 16.24 -13.67
CA HIS A 66 8.11 15.93 -12.59
C HIS A 66 8.50 14.45 -12.62
N GLY A 67 9.38 14.01 -11.74
CA GLY A 67 9.85 12.63 -11.81
C GLY A 67 10.18 12.01 -10.45
N HIS A 68 10.31 10.69 -10.48
CA HIS A 68 10.54 9.86 -9.31
C HIS A 68 11.63 8.81 -9.56
N ASN A 69 12.19 8.31 -8.46
CA ASN A 69 12.99 7.10 -8.44
C ASN A 69 12.06 5.94 -8.10
N TYR A 70 11.54 5.29 -9.13
CA TYR A 70 10.63 4.16 -8.97
C TYR A 70 11.36 2.93 -8.44
N GLU A 71 10.67 2.18 -7.58
CA GLU A 71 11.12 0.87 -7.12
C GLU A 71 10.05 -0.17 -7.42
N LEU A 72 10.39 -1.14 -8.28
CA LEU A 72 9.52 -2.25 -8.68
C LEU A 72 9.91 -3.51 -7.92
N ILE A 73 8.93 -4.15 -7.29
CA ILE A 73 9.04 -5.50 -6.72
C ILE A 73 8.23 -6.45 -7.59
N VAL A 74 8.89 -7.47 -8.12
CA VAL A 74 8.27 -8.53 -8.93
C VAL A 74 8.24 -9.80 -8.12
N SER A 75 7.03 -10.34 -7.87
CA SER A 75 6.80 -11.58 -7.14
C SER A 75 6.35 -12.68 -8.09
N MET A 76 7.00 -13.84 -7.99
CA MET A 76 6.78 -15.01 -8.84
C MET A 76 6.64 -16.26 -7.96
N ALA A 77 5.85 -17.23 -8.40
CA ALA A 77 5.70 -18.50 -7.68
C ALA A 77 5.85 -19.70 -8.59
N GLY A 78 6.38 -20.78 -8.04
CA GLY A 78 6.52 -22.05 -8.73
C GLY A 78 7.03 -23.17 -7.83
N GLY A 79 7.06 -24.38 -8.38
CA GLY A 79 7.80 -25.50 -7.78
C GLY A 79 9.30 -25.35 -8.05
N LEU A 80 10.13 -26.08 -7.28
CA LEU A 80 11.56 -26.15 -7.57
C LEU A 80 11.81 -27.09 -8.74
N ASP A 81 12.70 -26.69 -9.65
CA ASP A 81 13.23 -27.54 -10.71
C ASP A 81 14.31 -28.51 -10.20
N GLN A 82 14.95 -29.24 -11.11
CA GLN A 82 16.02 -30.21 -10.78
C GLN A 82 17.27 -29.55 -10.19
N ASP A 83 17.46 -28.23 -10.44
CA ASP A 83 18.58 -27.44 -9.95
C ASP A 83 18.22 -26.73 -8.63
N GLY A 84 17.01 -26.97 -8.07
CA GLY A 84 16.52 -26.41 -6.83
C GLY A 84 16.04 -24.95 -6.92
N MET A 85 15.68 -24.49 -8.12
CA MET A 85 15.24 -23.11 -8.37
C MET A 85 13.79 -23.07 -8.80
N VAL A 86 13.06 -21.98 -8.42
CA VAL A 86 11.79 -21.63 -9.06
C VAL A 86 12.05 -21.09 -10.47
N LEU A 87 13.05 -20.23 -10.59
CA LEU A 87 13.55 -19.63 -11.83
C LEU A 87 15.00 -19.22 -11.63
N ASN A 88 15.77 -19.23 -12.71
CA ASN A 88 17.10 -18.61 -12.69
C ASN A 88 16.96 -17.09 -12.54
N LEU A 89 17.48 -16.54 -11.42
CA LEU A 89 17.37 -15.10 -11.14
C LEU A 89 18.12 -14.21 -12.16
N SER A 90 19.06 -14.76 -12.94
CA SER A 90 19.70 -14.02 -14.05
C SER A 90 18.71 -13.82 -15.19
N ASP A 91 17.91 -14.83 -15.53
CA ASP A 91 16.89 -14.74 -16.56
C ASP A 91 15.77 -13.79 -16.16
N VAL A 92 15.34 -13.86 -14.88
CA VAL A 92 14.41 -12.89 -14.30
C VAL A 92 14.93 -11.45 -14.42
N LYS A 93 16.21 -11.24 -14.08
CA LYS A 93 16.86 -9.93 -14.24
C LYS A 93 16.86 -9.45 -15.68
N HIS A 94 17.19 -10.32 -16.63
CA HIS A 94 17.23 -9.98 -18.05
C HIS A 94 15.83 -9.65 -18.59
N ALA A 95 14.80 -10.40 -18.18
CA ALA A 95 13.42 -10.11 -18.57
C ALA A 95 12.96 -8.74 -18.04
N ILE A 96 13.15 -8.47 -16.74
CA ILE A 96 12.79 -7.18 -16.14
C ILE A 96 13.58 -6.03 -16.80
N ARG A 97 14.86 -6.23 -17.06
CA ARG A 97 15.69 -5.21 -17.69
C ARG A 97 15.17 -4.86 -19.09
N ARG A 98 14.97 -5.86 -19.94
CA ARG A 98 14.53 -5.68 -21.34
C ARG A 98 13.14 -5.09 -21.44
N GLU A 99 12.20 -5.60 -20.63
CA GLU A 99 10.76 -5.27 -20.77
C GLU A 99 10.38 -4.03 -19.96
N VAL A 100 11.14 -3.67 -18.92
CA VAL A 100 10.74 -2.60 -17.98
C VAL A 100 11.82 -1.54 -17.84
N THR A 101 13.01 -1.89 -17.29
CA THR A 101 13.93 -0.82 -16.90
C THR A 101 14.60 -0.14 -18.09
N GLU A 102 15.03 -0.83 -19.13
CA GLU A 102 15.60 -0.19 -20.33
C GLU A 102 14.61 0.72 -21.06
N PRO A 103 13.33 0.35 -21.25
CA PRO A 103 12.35 1.25 -21.88
C PRO A 103 11.94 2.46 -21.03
N LEU A 104 12.01 2.36 -19.69
CA LEU A 104 11.48 3.40 -18.79
C LEU A 104 12.54 4.29 -18.17
N ASP A 105 13.78 3.77 -17.96
CA ASP A 105 14.81 4.49 -17.22
C ASP A 105 15.30 5.74 -17.98
N PHE A 106 15.37 6.88 -17.28
CA PHE A 106 15.67 8.21 -17.82
C PHE A 106 14.75 8.64 -18.97
N ARG A 107 13.45 8.29 -18.88
CA ARG A 107 12.43 8.61 -19.89
C ARG A 107 11.27 9.43 -19.31
N PHE A 108 10.53 10.05 -20.23
CA PHE A 108 9.23 10.64 -19.96
C PHE A 108 8.14 9.57 -20.21
N LEU A 109 7.47 9.11 -19.15
CA LEU A 109 6.57 7.96 -19.20
C LEU A 109 5.42 8.13 -20.19
N ASN A 110 4.93 9.35 -20.37
CA ASN A 110 3.85 9.65 -21.29
C ASN A 110 4.18 9.28 -22.76
N ASP A 111 5.48 9.17 -23.10
CA ASP A 111 5.95 8.85 -24.45
C ASP A 111 6.54 7.44 -24.57
N CYS A 112 6.64 6.69 -23.46
CA CYS A 112 7.35 5.40 -23.46
C CYS A 112 6.58 4.28 -24.13
N TRP A 113 5.29 4.19 -23.86
CA TRP A 113 4.45 3.08 -24.30
C TRP A 113 3.15 3.57 -24.91
N PRO A 114 2.59 2.85 -25.94
CA PRO A 114 1.36 3.26 -26.60
C PRO A 114 0.15 3.46 -25.69
N GLU A 115 0.14 2.78 -24.54
CA GLU A 115 -0.92 2.89 -23.53
C GLU A 115 -0.98 4.28 -22.89
N PHE A 116 0.11 5.05 -22.93
CA PHE A 116 0.21 6.37 -22.33
C PHE A 116 0.13 7.51 -23.35
N ASP A 117 -0.04 7.19 -24.62
CA ASP A 117 -0.30 8.16 -25.67
C ASP A 117 -1.75 8.65 -25.61
N LEU A 118 -1.96 9.81 -24.99
CA LEU A 118 -3.29 10.40 -24.79
C LEU A 118 -3.93 10.92 -26.08
N SER A 119 -3.24 10.92 -27.21
CA SER A 119 -3.84 11.20 -28.52
C SER A 119 -4.72 10.03 -29.01
N ARG A 120 -4.53 8.85 -28.43
CA ARG A 120 -5.30 7.64 -28.73
C ARG A 120 -6.54 7.55 -27.84
N PRO A 121 -7.66 7.03 -28.33
CA PRO A 121 -8.87 6.86 -27.52
C PRO A 121 -8.68 6.00 -26.27
N GLU A 122 -7.80 4.97 -26.36
CA GLU A 122 -7.45 4.06 -25.27
C GLU A 122 -6.28 4.56 -24.41
N GLY A 123 -5.70 5.71 -24.75
CA GLY A 123 -4.59 6.31 -24.01
C GLY A 123 -5.00 6.76 -22.62
N ARG A 124 -4.11 6.59 -21.64
CA ARG A 124 -4.35 6.91 -20.22
C ARG A 124 -3.11 7.54 -19.57
N LEU A 125 -3.33 8.14 -18.40
CA LEU A 125 -2.21 8.70 -17.63
C LEU A 125 -1.29 7.60 -17.09
N PRO A 126 0.03 7.83 -17.02
CA PRO A 126 1.01 6.87 -16.50
C PRO A 126 1.08 6.90 -14.98
N THR A 127 -0.04 6.61 -14.31
CA THR A 127 -0.09 6.44 -12.86
C THR A 127 0.61 5.16 -12.43
N SER A 128 0.91 5.02 -11.15
CA SER A 128 1.57 3.81 -10.63
C SER A 128 0.74 2.55 -10.88
N GLU A 129 -0.59 2.63 -10.79
CA GLU A 129 -1.51 1.53 -11.08
C GLU A 129 -1.52 1.18 -12.57
N ALA A 130 -1.60 2.18 -13.44
CA ALA A 130 -1.56 1.99 -14.90
C ALA A 130 -0.21 1.44 -15.37
N LEU A 131 0.91 1.90 -14.78
CA LEU A 131 2.24 1.36 -15.01
C LEU A 131 2.34 -0.10 -14.61
N LEU A 132 1.83 -0.48 -13.43
CA LEU A 132 1.83 -1.88 -12.99
C LEU A 132 1.08 -2.79 -13.96
N GLN A 133 -0.07 -2.35 -14.46
CA GLN A 133 -0.82 -3.13 -15.44
C GLN A 133 -0.05 -3.28 -16.76
N ALA A 134 0.58 -2.22 -17.25
CA ALA A 134 1.40 -2.26 -18.45
C ALA A 134 2.66 -3.12 -18.28
N ILE A 135 3.29 -3.07 -17.09
CA ILE A 135 4.42 -3.92 -16.71
C ILE A 135 4.00 -5.38 -16.63
N TRP A 136 2.85 -5.67 -16.03
CA TRP A 136 2.31 -7.04 -15.94
C TRP A 136 2.16 -7.67 -17.32
N GLN A 137 1.53 -6.97 -18.25
CA GLN A 137 1.31 -7.44 -19.61
C GLN A 137 2.62 -7.79 -20.34
N ARG A 138 3.71 -7.05 -20.06
CA ARG A 138 5.03 -7.28 -20.66
C ARG A 138 5.81 -8.41 -19.99
N LEU A 139 5.68 -8.57 -18.69
CA LEU A 139 6.42 -9.58 -17.94
C LEU A 139 5.73 -10.95 -17.91
N ALA A 140 4.40 -11.00 -17.93
CA ALA A 140 3.63 -12.25 -17.82
C ALA A 140 3.96 -13.31 -18.90
N PRO A 141 4.31 -12.96 -20.16
CA PRO A 141 4.77 -13.95 -21.15
C PRO A 141 6.10 -14.63 -20.80
N HIS A 142 6.88 -14.05 -19.89
CA HIS A 142 8.23 -14.48 -19.54
C HIS A 142 8.37 -15.03 -18.12
N LEU A 143 7.48 -14.61 -17.21
CA LEU A 143 7.59 -14.87 -15.77
C LEU A 143 6.26 -15.34 -15.19
N PRO A 144 6.24 -16.34 -14.29
CA PRO A 144 5.03 -16.79 -13.57
C PRO A 144 4.70 -15.81 -12.44
N LEU A 145 4.18 -14.64 -12.81
CA LEU A 145 3.85 -13.56 -11.89
C LEU A 145 2.73 -13.96 -10.93
N ILE A 146 2.86 -13.55 -9.67
CA ILE A 146 1.78 -13.59 -8.68
C ILE A 146 1.50 -12.23 -8.05
N GLY A 147 2.34 -11.23 -8.31
CA GLY A 147 2.15 -9.88 -7.80
C GLY A 147 3.26 -8.95 -8.26
N LEU A 148 2.88 -7.69 -8.42
CA LEU A 148 3.79 -6.56 -8.65
C LEU A 148 3.51 -5.48 -7.62
N ARG A 149 4.55 -4.81 -7.13
CA ARG A 149 4.45 -3.56 -6.38
C ARG A 149 5.34 -2.51 -7.02
N LEU A 150 4.81 -1.30 -7.15
CA LEU A 150 5.55 -0.14 -7.64
C LEU A 150 5.49 0.99 -6.62
N TYR A 151 6.64 1.32 -6.04
CA TYR A 151 6.79 2.54 -5.27
C TYR A 151 7.11 3.71 -6.21
N GLU A 152 6.28 4.73 -6.18
CA GLU A 152 6.55 6.02 -6.78
C GLU A 152 7.44 6.85 -5.85
N GLN A 153 7.18 6.72 -4.55
CA GLN A 153 7.97 7.25 -3.46
C GLN A 153 7.75 6.39 -2.19
N PRO A 154 8.57 6.55 -1.13
CA PRO A 154 8.44 5.72 0.08
C PRO A 154 7.09 5.81 0.80
N THR A 155 6.31 6.84 0.48
CA THR A 155 4.98 7.11 1.07
C THR A 155 3.82 6.87 0.11
N LEU A 156 4.09 6.41 -1.12
CA LEU A 156 3.07 6.13 -2.13
C LEU A 156 3.47 4.93 -2.98
N TRP A 157 2.62 3.91 -3.02
CA TRP A 157 2.83 2.75 -3.87
C TRP A 157 1.52 2.10 -4.30
N ALA A 158 1.58 1.39 -5.41
CA ALA A 158 0.49 0.55 -5.88
C ALA A 158 0.89 -0.93 -5.87
N ASP A 159 -0.10 -1.82 -5.73
CA ASP A 159 0.03 -3.27 -5.85
C ASP A 159 -0.93 -3.80 -6.90
N LEU A 160 -0.48 -4.79 -7.68
CA LEU A 160 -1.28 -5.56 -8.62
C LEU A 160 -1.03 -7.05 -8.35
N LEU A 161 -2.09 -7.81 -8.03
CA LEU A 161 -1.96 -9.22 -7.63
C LEU A 161 -2.31 -10.22 -8.74
N ASP A 162 -2.92 -9.75 -9.81
CA ASP A 162 -3.25 -10.51 -11.01
C ASP A 162 -3.39 -9.57 -12.22
N ASN A 163 -3.73 -10.11 -13.38
CA ASN A 163 -3.93 -9.31 -14.59
C ASN A 163 -5.38 -8.82 -14.71
N THR A 164 -5.94 -8.32 -13.63
CA THR A 164 -7.27 -7.69 -13.63
C THR A 164 -7.19 -6.18 -13.81
N MET A 165 -8.36 -5.54 -13.86
CA MET A 165 -8.47 -4.08 -13.80
C MET A 165 -8.52 -3.55 -12.36
N GLU A 166 -8.41 -4.41 -11.35
CA GLU A 166 -8.34 -4.01 -9.95
C GLU A 166 -6.91 -3.86 -9.48
N ALA A 167 -6.64 -2.78 -8.78
CA ALA A 167 -5.36 -2.54 -8.12
C ALA A 167 -5.58 -2.02 -6.70
N PHE A 168 -4.50 -2.03 -5.94
CA PHE A 168 -4.44 -1.45 -4.61
C PHE A 168 -3.53 -0.22 -4.67
N LEU A 169 -3.98 0.88 -4.06
CA LEU A 169 -3.17 2.09 -3.89
C LEU A 169 -2.98 2.34 -2.39
N THR A 170 -1.74 2.51 -1.96
CA THR A 170 -1.43 2.79 -0.56
C THR A 170 -0.75 4.14 -0.44
N ILE A 171 -1.29 4.96 0.46
CA ILE A 171 -0.62 6.17 0.95
C ILE A 171 -0.12 5.94 2.37
N ARG A 172 1.07 6.46 2.67
CA ARG A 172 1.64 6.48 4.02
C ARG A 172 1.73 7.90 4.52
N THR A 173 1.25 8.12 5.73
CA THR A 173 1.39 9.37 6.47
C THR A 173 1.82 9.09 7.92
N HIS A 174 1.87 10.12 8.74
CA HIS A 174 2.21 10.00 10.16
C HIS A 174 1.49 11.06 10.98
N PHE A 175 1.36 10.80 12.27
CA PHE A 175 0.95 11.77 13.28
C PHE A 175 1.64 11.45 14.60
N ALA A 176 1.81 12.46 15.46
CA ALA A 176 2.37 12.31 16.80
C ALA A 176 1.24 12.47 17.83
N ALA A 177 1.02 11.46 18.67
CA ALA A 177 -0.02 11.54 19.68
C ALA A 177 0.41 10.84 20.97
N ALA A 178 -0.14 11.33 22.09
CA ALA A 178 -0.01 10.68 23.39
C ALA A 178 -1.27 9.88 23.73
N HIS A 179 -1.10 8.82 24.49
CA HIS A 179 -2.19 8.02 25.02
C HIS A 179 -1.89 7.43 26.39
N ARG A 180 -2.95 6.96 27.04
CA ARG A 180 -2.88 6.16 28.26
C ARG A 180 -3.76 4.94 28.08
N LEU A 181 -3.21 3.75 28.34
CA LEU A 181 -4.01 2.52 28.33
C LEU A 181 -4.57 2.31 29.75
N ALA A 182 -5.83 2.65 29.93
CA ALA A 182 -6.55 2.45 31.19
C ALA A 182 -8.04 2.33 30.96
N ARG A 183 -8.66 1.42 31.66
CA ARG A 183 -10.10 1.27 31.75
C ARG A 183 -10.62 2.14 32.90
N PRO A 184 -11.57 3.05 32.64
CA PRO A 184 -12.02 4.02 33.66
C PRO A 184 -12.70 3.37 34.87
N GLU A 185 -13.28 2.18 34.72
CA GLU A 185 -13.94 1.42 35.79
C GLU A 185 -12.96 0.69 36.73
N LEU A 186 -11.67 0.62 36.39
CA LEU A 186 -10.65 -0.06 37.18
C LEU A 186 -9.82 0.95 37.98
N SER A 187 -9.34 0.52 39.14
CA SER A 187 -8.37 1.26 39.92
C SER A 187 -7.02 1.41 39.17
N GLN A 188 -6.19 2.35 39.62
CA GLN A 188 -4.85 2.51 39.02
C GLN A 188 -4.02 1.23 39.14
N ALA A 189 -4.08 0.53 40.25
CA ALA A 189 -3.32 -0.71 40.46
C ALA A 189 -3.76 -1.85 39.53
N GLU A 190 -5.07 -1.98 39.29
CA GLU A 190 -5.62 -2.95 38.35
C GLU A 190 -5.22 -2.61 36.92
N ASN A 191 -5.30 -1.34 36.54
CA ASN A 191 -4.84 -0.88 35.23
C ASN A 191 -3.34 -1.13 35.02
N GLU A 192 -2.51 -0.88 36.02
CA GLU A 192 -1.06 -1.17 35.94
C GLU A 192 -0.77 -2.67 35.85
N GLN A 193 -1.59 -3.50 36.47
CA GLN A 193 -1.47 -4.96 36.36
C GLN A 193 -1.75 -5.44 34.91
N ILE A 194 -2.71 -4.82 34.22
CA ILE A 194 -3.13 -5.21 32.87
C ILE A 194 -2.20 -4.59 31.82
N TYR A 195 -1.95 -3.29 31.91
CA TYR A 195 -1.28 -2.50 30.85
C TYR A 195 0.15 -2.09 31.22
N GLY A 196 0.63 -2.44 32.40
CA GLY A 196 1.96 -2.13 32.84
C GLY A 196 2.25 -0.62 32.85
N LYS A 197 3.37 -0.25 32.24
CA LYS A 197 3.81 1.16 32.15
C LYS A 197 2.87 2.04 31.32
N CYS A 198 2.10 1.46 30.40
CA CYS A 198 1.17 2.18 29.55
C CYS A 198 -0.04 2.73 30.34
N ALA A 199 -0.30 2.23 31.57
CA ALA A 199 -1.35 2.73 32.46
C ALA A 199 -0.95 3.93 33.32
N ARG A 200 0.28 4.41 33.22
CA ARG A 200 0.76 5.55 34.02
C ARG A 200 -0.13 6.78 33.81
N PRO A 201 -0.42 7.57 34.86
CA PRO A 201 -1.41 8.66 34.82
C PRO A 201 -1.17 9.72 33.75
N HIS A 202 0.09 9.98 33.41
CA HIS A 202 0.44 10.98 32.39
C HIS A 202 0.51 10.41 30.96
N GLY A 203 0.28 9.08 30.80
CA GLY A 203 0.40 8.43 29.50
C GLY A 203 1.83 8.42 28.96
N HIS A 204 1.95 8.19 27.67
CA HIS A 204 3.16 8.27 26.87
C HIS A 204 2.76 8.54 25.40
N GLY A 205 3.73 8.80 24.53
CA GLY A 205 3.43 9.18 23.15
C GLY A 205 4.28 8.42 22.14
N HIS A 206 3.78 8.41 20.90
CA HIS A 206 4.40 7.77 19.75
C HIS A 206 4.35 8.65 18.52
N ASN A 207 5.28 8.41 17.60
CA ASN A 207 5.19 8.83 16.22
C ASN A 207 4.55 7.68 15.43
N TYR A 208 3.24 7.76 15.26
CA TYR A 208 2.48 6.76 14.52
C TYR A 208 2.76 6.87 13.02
N LEU A 209 3.06 5.74 12.35
CA LEU A 209 3.02 5.66 10.89
C LEU A 209 1.71 5.01 10.49
N LEU A 210 1.01 5.65 9.57
CA LEU A 210 -0.29 5.21 9.08
C LEU A 210 -0.22 4.89 7.59
N ASP A 211 -0.50 3.62 7.23
CA ASP A 211 -0.73 3.21 5.84
C ASP A 211 -2.23 3.02 5.62
N VAL A 212 -2.77 3.72 4.64
CA VAL A 212 -4.15 3.54 4.18
C VAL A 212 -4.10 2.95 2.78
N THR A 213 -4.62 1.74 2.64
CA THR A 213 -4.70 1.01 1.37
C THR A 213 -6.14 0.99 0.88
N VAL A 214 -6.36 1.48 -0.32
CA VAL A 214 -7.64 1.39 -1.03
C VAL A 214 -7.56 0.40 -2.17
N ARG A 215 -8.69 -0.18 -2.56
CA ARG A 215 -8.85 -1.07 -3.70
C ARG A 215 -9.92 -0.53 -4.64
N GLY A 216 -9.72 -0.70 -5.92
CA GLY A 216 -10.73 -0.35 -6.92
C GLY A 216 -10.31 -0.73 -8.33
N THR A 217 -11.24 -0.53 -9.25
CA THR A 217 -11.00 -0.69 -10.68
C THR A 217 -10.17 0.48 -11.19
N ILE A 218 -9.14 0.19 -11.95
CA ILE A 218 -8.32 1.21 -12.64
C ILE A 218 -9.18 1.88 -13.71
N ASP A 219 -9.40 3.19 -13.56
CA ASP A 219 -10.12 3.96 -14.57
C ASP A 219 -9.36 3.94 -15.90
N PRO A 220 -10.02 3.62 -17.02
CA PRO A 220 -9.34 3.42 -18.29
C PRO A 220 -8.73 4.70 -18.88
N ARG A 221 -9.15 5.89 -18.47
CA ARG A 221 -8.64 7.17 -18.99
C ARG A 221 -7.62 7.81 -18.03
N THR A 222 -7.93 7.86 -16.75
CA THR A 222 -7.02 8.45 -15.76
C THR A 222 -5.95 7.48 -15.29
N GLY A 223 -6.16 6.16 -15.45
CA GLY A 223 -5.25 5.15 -14.93
C GLY A 223 -5.27 5.02 -13.40
N MET A 224 -6.21 5.66 -12.72
CA MET A 224 -6.28 5.75 -11.25
C MET A 224 -7.33 4.80 -10.70
N VAL A 225 -7.07 4.24 -9.51
CA VAL A 225 -8.07 3.55 -8.67
C VAL A 225 -9.01 4.56 -8.01
N CYS A 226 -8.46 5.68 -7.56
CA CYS A 226 -9.18 6.83 -7.06
C CYS A 226 -8.34 8.09 -7.25
N ASP A 227 -8.97 9.25 -7.11
CA ASP A 227 -8.22 10.52 -7.12
C ASP A 227 -7.31 10.59 -5.89
N LEU A 228 -6.00 10.63 -6.11
CA LEU A 228 -4.98 10.63 -5.05
C LEU A 228 -5.10 11.87 -4.15
N ALA A 229 -5.41 13.04 -4.73
CA ALA A 229 -5.54 14.27 -3.95
C ALA A 229 -6.74 14.19 -3.00
N VAL A 230 -7.86 13.63 -3.47
CA VAL A 230 -9.05 13.39 -2.65
C VAL A 230 -8.74 12.38 -1.53
N LEU A 231 -8.05 11.28 -1.83
CA LEU A 231 -7.67 10.28 -0.81
C LEU A 231 -6.76 10.91 0.26
N GLN A 232 -5.75 11.67 -0.15
CA GLN A 232 -4.84 12.35 0.77
C GLN A 232 -5.59 13.37 1.65
N GLN A 233 -6.51 14.14 1.06
CA GLN A 233 -7.30 15.12 1.80
C GLN A 233 -8.22 14.44 2.82
N LEU A 234 -8.91 13.35 2.46
CA LEU A 234 -9.75 12.58 3.37
C LEU A 234 -8.96 12.04 4.58
N VAL A 235 -7.79 11.48 4.32
CA VAL A 235 -6.93 10.96 5.40
C VAL A 235 -6.40 12.09 6.27
N ASN A 236 -6.02 13.22 5.68
CA ASN A 236 -5.57 14.39 6.43
C ASN A 236 -6.69 14.92 7.33
N ASP A 237 -7.86 15.21 6.77
CA ASP A 237 -8.93 15.91 7.50
C ASP A 237 -9.61 15.04 8.55
N LEU A 238 -9.73 13.74 8.28
CA LEU A 238 -10.45 12.82 9.19
C LEU A 238 -9.55 12.14 10.21
N VAL A 239 -8.23 12.09 9.96
CA VAL A 239 -7.30 11.36 10.83
C VAL A 239 -6.13 12.23 11.28
N VAL A 240 -5.32 12.75 10.33
CA VAL A 240 -4.07 13.42 10.70
C VAL A 240 -4.36 14.67 11.53
N GLU A 241 -5.14 15.61 11.02
CA GLU A 241 -5.47 16.87 11.73
C GLU A 241 -6.14 16.66 13.09
N PRO A 242 -7.13 15.73 13.25
CA PRO A 242 -7.75 15.49 14.55
C PRO A 242 -6.87 14.75 15.56
N PHE A 243 -5.84 13.99 15.12
CA PHE A 243 -5.07 13.13 16.02
C PHE A 243 -3.67 13.69 16.30
N ASP A 244 -3.12 14.50 15.40
CA ASP A 244 -1.76 14.99 15.53
C ASP A 244 -1.60 15.96 16.69
N HIS A 245 -0.54 15.81 17.47
CA HIS A 245 -0.22 16.60 18.66
C HIS A 245 -1.32 16.62 19.75
N THR A 246 -2.08 15.50 19.88
CA THR A 246 -3.16 15.35 20.85
C THR A 246 -2.82 14.35 21.95
N PHE A 247 -3.61 14.38 23.03
CA PHE A 247 -3.72 13.29 23.99
C PHE A 247 -5.03 12.53 23.71
N LEU A 248 -4.94 11.40 22.98
CA LEU A 248 -6.08 10.70 22.39
C LEU A 248 -7.25 10.47 23.36
N ASN A 249 -6.97 10.08 24.61
CA ASN A 249 -8.01 9.84 25.62
C ASN A 249 -8.85 11.08 25.96
N LYS A 250 -8.38 12.29 25.66
CA LYS A 250 -9.02 13.55 26.05
C LYS A 250 -9.53 14.33 24.85
N ASP A 251 -8.73 14.35 23.78
CA ASP A 251 -8.93 15.24 22.65
C ASP A 251 -9.74 14.57 21.54
N VAL A 252 -9.74 13.22 21.49
CA VAL A 252 -10.53 12.44 20.54
C VAL A 252 -11.70 11.76 21.27
N ALA A 253 -12.92 12.23 21.03
CA ALA A 253 -14.13 11.84 21.77
C ALA A 253 -14.35 10.31 21.83
N HIS A 254 -14.00 9.57 20.78
CA HIS A 254 -14.10 8.10 20.73
C HIS A 254 -13.31 7.44 21.88
N PHE A 255 -12.11 7.94 22.18
CA PHE A 255 -11.21 7.36 23.18
C PHE A 255 -11.49 7.82 24.63
N ALA A 256 -12.52 8.62 24.84
CA ALA A 256 -13.01 8.89 26.19
C ALA A 256 -13.62 7.64 26.85
N ALA A 257 -14.20 6.73 26.04
CA ALA A 257 -14.83 5.49 26.50
C ALA A 257 -14.14 4.21 25.96
N CYS A 258 -13.21 4.34 25.01
CA CYS A 258 -12.49 3.23 24.40
C CYS A 258 -10.99 3.36 24.73
N VAL A 259 -10.36 2.27 25.17
CA VAL A 259 -8.90 2.28 25.45
C VAL A 259 -8.14 2.45 24.14
N PRO A 260 -7.30 3.49 23.98
CA PRO A 260 -6.59 3.76 22.73
C PRO A 260 -5.36 2.84 22.54
N THR A 261 -5.59 1.54 22.41
CA THR A 261 -4.57 0.61 21.93
C THR A 261 -4.36 0.80 20.43
N ALA A 262 -3.25 0.33 19.88
CA ALA A 262 -2.98 0.44 18.45
C ALA A 262 -4.10 -0.20 17.59
N GLU A 263 -4.70 -1.31 18.08
CA GLU A 263 -5.80 -1.99 17.43
C GLU A 263 -7.07 -1.13 17.42
N ASN A 264 -7.46 -0.54 18.56
CA ASN A 264 -8.63 0.32 18.66
C ASN A 264 -8.47 1.62 17.89
N ILE A 265 -7.26 2.18 17.84
CA ILE A 265 -6.95 3.35 17.02
C ILE A 265 -7.09 2.98 15.53
N ALA A 266 -6.52 1.86 15.10
CA ALA A 266 -6.61 1.41 13.71
C ALA A 266 -8.05 1.10 13.28
N LEU A 267 -8.86 0.47 14.16
CA LEU A 267 -10.28 0.22 13.93
C LEU A 267 -11.06 1.53 13.78
N HIS A 268 -10.85 2.48 14.69
CA HIS A 268 -11.52 3.77 14.61
C HIS A 268 -11.15 4.54 13.34
N ILE A 269 -9.88 4.51 12.93
CA ILE A 269 -9.44 5.10 11.66
C ILE A 269 -10.15 4.43 10.48
N ALA A 270 -10.27 3.10 10.47
CA ALA A 270 -10.98 2.37 9.43
C ALA A 270 -12.46 2.78 9.37
N ASP A 271 -13.12 2.91 10.52
CA ASP A 271 -14.52 3.37 10.61
C ASP A 271 -14.69 4.79 10.04
N LEU A 272 -13.77 5.70 10.36
CA LEU A 272 -13.80 7.08 9.86
C LEU A 272 -13.63 7.15 8.32
N LEU A 273 -12.83 6.28 7.75
CA LEU A 273 -12.43 6.36 6.34
C LEU A 273 -13.32 5.54 5.40
N THR A 274 -13.99 4.49 5.87
CA THR A 274 -14.72 3.54 5.01
C THR A 274 -15.77 4.22 4.13
N ALA A 275 -16.68 4.98 4.70
CA ALA A 275 -17.75 5.61 3.94
C ALA A 275 -17.25 6.77 3.04
N PRO A 276 -16.35 7.68 3.49
CA PRO A 276 -15.79 8.71 2.63
C PRO A 276 -15.00 8.17 1.43
N ILE A 277 -14.19 7.12 1.62
CA ILE A 277 -13.46 6.46 0.54
C ILE A 277 -14.42 5.81 -0.46
N ALA A 278 -15.49 5.16 0.03
CA ALA A 278 -16.52 4.60 -0.85
C ALA A 278 -17.22 5.69 -1.68
N ALA A 279 -17.51 6.85 -1.10
CA ALA A 279 -18.05 7.99 -1.81
C ALA A 279 -17.08 8.58 -2.86
N ALA A 280 -15.77 8.39 -2.67
CA ALA A 280 -14.72 8.78 -3.63
C ALA A 280 -14.50 7.72 -4.74
N GLY A 281 -15.29 6.63 -4.78
CA GLY A 281 -15.28 5.64 -5.86
C GLY A 281 -14.30 4.47 -5.68
N ALA A 282 -13.67 4.33 -4.51
CA ALA A 282 -12.82 3.19 -4.17
C ALA A 282 -13.34 2.49 -2.90
N SER A 283 -12.80 1.33 -2.57
CA SER A 283 -13.07 0.63 -1.30
C SER A 283 -11.86 0.72 -0.39
N LEU A 284 -12.08 1.04 0.89
CA LEU A 284 -11.03 0.85 1.89
C LEU A 284 -10.69 -0.65 1.93
N HIS A 285 -9.43 -0.98 1.75
CA HIS A 285 -8.96 -2.37 1.84
C HIS A 285 -8.33 -2.65 3.20
N LYS A 286 -7.39 -1.79 3.61
CA LYS A 286 -6.61 -2.00 4.84
C LYS A 286 -6.16 -0.69 5.46
N VAL A 287 -6.22 -0.63 6.78
CA VAL A 287 -5.51 0.36 7.61
C VAL A 287 -4.40 -0.37 8.35
N ARG A 288 -3.16 0.10 8.25
CA ARG A 288 -2.04 -0.35 9.07
C ARG A 288 -1.51 0.80 9.89
N LEU A 289 -1.57 0.66 11.20
CA LEU A 289 -1.04 1.64 12.15
C LEU A 289 0.18 1.06 12.85
N GLN A 290 1.33 1.66 12.62
CA GLN A 290 2.56 1.31 13.31
C GLN A 290 2.81 2.30 14.45
N GLU A 291 2.69 1.82 15.68
CA GLU A 291 2.90 2.58 16.91
C GLU A 291 4.39 2.78 17.21
N SER A 292 5.18 1.76 16.92
CA SER A 292 6.64 1.77 17.11
C SER A 292 7.28 0.87 16.04
N PRO A 293 8.61 0.89 15.89
CA PRO A 293 9.28 -0.05 14.98
C PRO A 293 8.99 -1.52 15.24
N ASN A 294 8.56 -1.85 16.49
CA ASN A 294 8.32 -3.24 16.91
C ASN A 294 6.84 -3.64 16.88
N ASN A 295 5.90 -2.67 16.86
CA ASN A 295 4.47 -2.92 17.02
C ASN A 295 3.67 -2.25 15.93
N ALA A 296 2.79 -3.01 15.28
CA ALA A 296 1.80 -2.51 14.34
C ALA A 296 0.49 -3.29 14.48
N ALA A 297 -0.63 -2.61 14.22
CA ALA A 297 -1.94 -3.20 14.07
C ALA A 297 -2.40 -3.07 12.61
N GLU A 298 -3.05 -4.10 12.08
CA GLU A 298 -3.65 -4.07 10.74
C GLU A 298 -5.13 -4.41 10.82
N VAL A 299 -5.95 -3.59 10.19
CA VAL A 299 -7.41 -3.77 10.08
C VAL A 299 -7.76 -3.90 8.61
N PHE A 300 -8.41 -4.99 8.25
CA PHE A 300 -8.93 -5.24 6.90
C PHE A 300 -10.42 -4.92 6.87
N ALA A 301 -10.84 -4.09 5.92
CA ALA A 301 -12.25 -3.67 5.83
C ALA A 301 -13.19 -4.77 5.32
N GLU A 302 -12.66 -5.75 4.58
CA GLU A 302 -13.43 -6.81 3.90
C GLU A 302 -12.83 -8.21 4.13
N VAL A 303 -12.42 -8.56 5.34
CA VAL A 303 -12.05 -9.96 5.60
C VAL A 303 -13.28 -10.72 6.09
N PRO A 304 -13.77 -11.72 5.34
CA PRO A 304 -14.78 -12.65 5.88
C PRO A 304 -14.19 -13.29 7.15
N LEU A 305 -14.91 -13.21 8.27
CA LEU A 305 -14.51 -13.80 9.56
C LEU A 305 -14.08 -15.29 9.46
N LEU A 306 -14.47 -15.97 8.38
CA LEU A 306 -14.11 -17.37 8.08
C LEU A 306 -12.66 -17.57 7.60
N GLU A 307 -12.00 -16.53 7.09
CA GLU A 307 -10.59 -16.63 6.63
C GLU A 307 -9.57 -16.28 7.72
N MET A 308 -10.01 -15.69 8.82
CA MET A 308 -9.20 -15.45 10.01
C MET A 308 -9.06 -16.69 10.90
N ARG A 309 -9.04 -17.91 10.35
CA ARG A 309 -8.63 -19.06 11.14
C ARG A 309 -7.16 -18.94 11.47
N PRO A 310 -6.77 -19.02 12.76
CA PRO A 310 -5.39 -18.87 13.18
C PRO A 310 -4.56 -20.08 12.76
N ALA A 311 -4.21 -20.18 11.49
CA ALA A 311 -3.16 -21.11 11.04
C ALA A 311 -1.76 -20.68 11.55
N SER A 312 -1.69 -19.50 12.21
CA SER A 312 -0.43 -18.92 12.70
C SER A 312 -0.17 -19.13 14.19
N LEU A 313 -1.17 -19.55 14.99
CA LEU A 313 -0.94 -19.76 16.43
C LEU A 313 -0.37 -21.15 16.73
N GLU A 314 -0.59 -22.17 15.89
CA GLU A 314 0.03 -23.48 16.06
C GLU A 314 1.53 -23.51 15.68
N ALA A 315 1.98 -22.59 14.82
CA ALA A 315 3.39 -22.48 14.43
C ALA A 315 4.26 -21.76 15.47
N LEU A 316 3.69 -21.01 16.40
CA LEU A 316 4.41 -20.31 17.46
C LEU A 316 4.52 -21.10 18.78
N ALA A 317 3.81 -22.21 18.91
CA ALA A 317 3.85 -23.08 20.10
C ALA A 317 4.92 -24.18 20.05
N THR A 318 5.74 -24.22 19.00
CA THR A 318 6.77 -25.25 18.78
C THR A 318 8.18 -24.68 18.53
N VAL A 319 8.52 -23.55 19.19
CA VAL A 319 9.92 -23.09 19.29
C VAL A 319 10.26 -22.85 20.74
#